data_73900af15f8e2211e1db490a4b23d6ba
#
_entry.id   73900af15f8e2211e1db490a4b23d6ba
#
_cell.length_a   1.000
_cell.length_b   1.000
_cell.length_c   1.000
_cell.angle_alpha   90.00
_cell.angle_beta   90.00
_cell.angle_gamma   90.00
#
_symmetry.space_group_name_H-M   'P 1'
#
loop_
_entity.id
_entity.type
_entity.pdbx_description
1 polymer ?
#
loop_
_entity_poly.entity_id
_entity_poly.type
_entity_poly.pdbx_seq_one_letter_code
_entity_poly.pdbx_strand_id
1 'polypeptide(L)'
;GHDVALCLPHDSTLWELPNAASNPLWNMLPEDPAQHRAYVESLFPSPDTPTIVHAFHNKAVKRVAWWGLFWRNRKLACVAHRGVIYRPGNPLPYLSPSMKAFLPNSEACARAISWCCPKHKIHVIPNGIPDDRVIPTRPASAIKQELDIPEQALIFTYVGNNNPAKGIEPLLKAFSSACLDAYLVMVGANPDLWLPLCDTLGIREKVRLIGQTERVSDYLQIADAFVFPSKNMDSAPNTLLEAIRMGLPIVAATVGGVPEIAQNNGLLVPPDDTEALTRALQEMASDPERRKLWGANSARRGQSYSVEARCVELEKIYHSVL
;
A
#
# COMPACT_ATOMS: atom_id res chain seq x y z
N GLY A 1 10.51 22.30 11.68
CA GLY A 1 9.54 21.34 12.19
C GLY A 1 8.15 21.93 12.16
N HIS A 2 7.13 21.07 12.17
CA HIS A 2 5.73 21.46 12.20
C HIS A 2 5.11 20.97 13.51
N ASP A 3 4.20 21.75 14.08
CA ASP A 3 3.35 21.27 15.16
C ASP A 3 2.25 20.38 14.56
N VAL A 4 2.11 19.17 15.08
CA VAL A 4 1.18 18.16 14.54
C VAL A 4 0.21 17.71 15.62
N ALA A 5 -1.07 17.59 15.29
CA ALA A 5 -2.08 16.95 16.11
C ALA A 5 -2.84 15.90 15.29
N LEU A 6 -2.86 14.66 15.75
CA LEU A 6 -3.62 13.58 15.13
C LEU A 6 -4.93 13.37 15.91
N CYS A 7 -6.07 13.58 15.26
CA CYS A 7 -7.39 13.37 15.86
C CYS A 7 -7.98 12.03 15.44
N LEU A 8 -8.18 11.15 16.40
CA LEU A 8 -8.70 9.80 16.19
C LEU A 8 -10.04 9.61 16.91
N PRO A 9 -11.01 8.89 16.31
CA PRO A 9 -12.21 8.49 17.02
C PRO A 9 -11.86 7.52 18.15
N HIS A 10 -12.70 7.48 19.19
CA HIS A 10 -12.48 6.65 20.37
C HIS A 10 -12.45 5.14 20.05
N ASP A 11 -13.16 4.70 19.01
CA ASP A 11 -13.24 3.32 18.52
C ASP A 11 -12.14 2.97 17.48
N SER A 12 -11.12 3.80 17.36
CA SER A 12 -10.01 3.54 16.44
C SER A 12 -9.10 2.42 16.96
N THR A 13 -8.84 1.41 16.13
CA THR A 13 -7.88 0.34 16.43
C THR A 13 -6.43 0.85 16.62
N LEU A 14 -6.13 2.08 16.20
CA LEU A 14 -4.83 2.71 16.45
C LEU A 14 -4.56 2.92 17.94
N TRP A 15 -5.61 2.98 18.79
CA TRP A 15 -5.44 3.05 20.25
C TRP A 15 -4.86 1.76 20.88
N GLU A 16 -4.90 0.65 20.14
CA GLU A 16 -4.31 -0.63 20.54
C GLU A 16 -2.78 -0.69 20.35
N LEU A 17 -2.22 0.30 19.63
CA LEU A 17 -0.77 0.35 19.39
C LEU A 17 -0.01 0.66 20.69
N PRO A 18 1.19 0.11 20.87
CA PRO A 18 2.05 0.44 22.00
C PRO A 18 2.27 1.95 22.11
N ASN A 19 2.12 2.49 23.33
CA ASN A 19 2.28 3.93 23.63
C ASN A 19 1.26 4.88 22.96
N ALA A 20 0.18 4.39 22.37
CA ALA A 20 -0.85 5.23 21.75
C ALA A 20 -1.41 6.27 22.73
N ALA A 21 -1.80 5.84 23.93
CA ALA A 21 -2.38 6.70 24.96
C ALA A 21 -1.39 7.73 25.53
N SER A 22 -0.09 7.50 25.47
CA SER A 22 0.96 8.41 25.98
C SER A 22 1.56 9.29 24.87
N ASN A 23 1.16 9.14 23.61
CA ASN A 23 1.68 9.95 22.52
C ASN A 23 1.08 11.36 22.54
N PRO A 24 1.85 12.42 22.77
CA PRO A 24 1.34 13.78 22.93
C PRO A 24 0.72 14.37 21.64
N LEU A 25 0.97 13.75 20.49
CA LEU A 25 0.41 14.17 19.21
C LEU A 25 -0.98 13.60 18.96
N TRP A 26 -1.39 12.59 19.73
CA TRP A 26 -2.64 11.86 19.51
C TRP A 26 -3.75 12.40 20.41
N ASN A 27 -4.84 12.81 19.78
CA ASN A 27 -5.99 13.41 20.42
C ASN A 27 -7.22 12.55 20.18
N MET A 28 -7.87 12.10 21.25
CA MET A 28 -9.11 11.35 21.17
C MET A 28 -10.27 12.30 20.89
N LEU A 29 -11.01 12.04 19.83
CA LEU A 29 -12.23 12.79 19.54
C LEU A 29 -13.31 12.48 20.59
N PRO A 30 -14.16 13.47 20.99
CA PRO A 30 -15.33 13.23 21.82
C PRO A 30 -16.21 12.09 21.27
N GLU A 31 -16.91 11.38 22.16
CA GLU A 31 -17.85 10.34 21.74
C GLU A 31 -19.01 10.90 20.90
N ASP A 32 -19.50 12.09 21.26
CA ASP A 32 -20.54 12.78 20.50
C ASP A 32 -19.98 13.42 19.23
N PRO A 33 -20.38 12.96 18.04
CA PRO A 33 -19.94 13.52 16.76
C PRO A 33 -20.28 15.01 16.56
N ALA A 34 -21.28 15.54 17.28
CA ALA A 34 -21.64 16.95 17.20
C ALA A 34 -20.53 17.86 17.80
N GLN A 35 -19.76 17.36 18.74
CA GLN A 35 -18.66 18.08 19.40
C GLN A 35 -17.35 18.03 18.60
N HIS A 36 -17.21 17.14 17.61
CA HIS A 36 -15.95 16.94 16.88
C HIS A 36 -15.41 18.22 16.24
N ARG A 37 -16.29 19.05 15.65
CA ARG A 37 -15.85 20.31 15.05
C ARG A 37 -15.25 21.26 16.07
N ALA A 38 -15.95 21.51 17.16
CA ALA A 38 -15.49 22.41 18.22
C ALA A 38 -14.18 21.91 18.86
N TYR A 39 -14.08 20.58 19.04
CA TYR A 39 -12.86 19.97 19.55
C TYR A 39 -11.66 20.18 18.61
N VAL A 40 -11.81 19.93 17.30
CA VAL A 40 -10.77 20.17 16.32
C VAL A 40 -10.40 21.66 16.26
N GLU A 41 -11.39 22.56 16.34
CA GLU A 41 -11.17 24.00 16.40
C GLU A 41 -10.35 24.43 17.62
N SER A 42 -10.52 23.77 18.77
CA SER A 42 -9.77 24.07 19.99
C SER A 42 -8.27 23.76 19.89
N LEU A 43 -7.88 22.91 18.96
CA LEU A 43 -6.48 22.56 18.68
C LEU A 43 -5.81 23.56 17.70
N PHE A 44 -6.56 24.48 17.10
CA PHE A 44 -5.99 25.41 16.16
C PHE A 44 -5.17 26.49 16.87
N PRO A 45 -4.00 26.85 16.31
CA PRO A 45 -3.24 27.99 16.80
C PRO A 45 -3.97 29.32 16.52
N SER A 46 -3.28 30.43 16.66
CA SER A 46 -3.89 31.74 16.33
C SER A 46 -4.41 31.78 14.88
N PRO A 47 -5.44 32.58 14.56
CA PRO A 47 -6.04 32.65 13.21
C PRO A 47 -5.03 32.98 12.10
N ASP A 48 -3.95 33.69 12.43
CA ASP A 48 -2.91 34.10 11.48
C ASP A 48 -1.85 33.03 11.22
N THR A 49 -1.82 31.97 12.02
CA THR A 49 -0.87 30.87 11.83
C THR A 49 -1.32 29.95 10.69
N PRO A 50 -0.48 29.74 9.66
CA PRO A 50 -0.78 28.81 8.59
C PRO A 50 -1.09 27.40 9.12
N THR A 51 -2.26 26.86 8.80
CA THR A 51 -2.74 25.60 9.35
C THR A 51 -3.27 24.69 8.24
N ILE A 52 -2.87 23.41 8.27
CA ILE A 52 -3.42 22.37 7.38
C ILE A 52 -4.31 21.42 8.18
N VAL A 53 -5.51 21.20 7.70
CA VAL A 53 -6.39 20.14 8.19
C VAL A 53 -6.42 19.02 7.16
N HIS A 54 -5.73 17.92 7.45
CA HIS A 54 -5.62 16.77 6.54
C HIS A 54 -6.55 15.62 6.95
N ALA A 55 -7.51 15.28 6.10
CA ALA A 55 -8.49 14.23 6.30
C ALA A 55 -8.05 12.92 5.60
N PHE A 56 -7.86 11.82 6.36
CA PHE A 56 -7.37 10.53 5.84
C PHE A 56 -8.46 9.49 5.53
N HIS A 57 -9.69 9.70 5.97
CA HIS A 57 -10.77 8.73 5.77
C HIS A 57 -12.01 9.39 5.16
N ASN A 58 -12.78 8.65 4.35
CA ASN A 58 -13.96 9.19 3.65
C ASN A 58 -14.96 9.91 4.58
N LYS A 59 -15.16 9.44 5.81
CA LYS A 59 -16.01 10.13 6.80
C LYS A 59 -15.38 11.47 7.22
N ALA A 60 -14.06 11.49 7.45
CA ALA A 60 -13.33 12.71 7.79
C ALA A 60 -13.34 13.72 6.63
N VAL A 61 -13.15 13.27 5.39
CA VAL A 61 -13.24 14.12 4.19
C VAL A 61 -14.57 14.85 4.10
N LYS A 62 -15.69 14.12 4.30
CA LYS A 62 -17.03 14.72 4.28
C LYS A 62 -17.21 15.77 5.38
N ARG A 63 -16.73 15.48 6.60
CA ARG A 63 -16.81 16.40 7.74
C ARG A 63 -15.96 17.65 7.52
N VAL A 64 -14.69 17.46 7.17
CA VAL A 64 -13.72 18.55 6.96
C VAL A 64 -14.15 19.45 5.79
N ALA A 65 -14.67 18.88 4.69
CA ALA A 65 -15.23 19.67 3.58
C ALA A 65 -16.39 20.57 3.99
N TRP A 66 -17.19 20.15 4.96
CA TRP A 66 -18.28 20.94 5.53
C TRP A 66 -17.78 21.93 6.59
N TRP A 67 -16.99 21.48 7.55
CA TRP A 67 -16.49 22.34 8.63
C TRP A 67 -15.62 23.49 8.12
N GLY A 68 -14.81 23.23 7.10
CA GLY A 68 -13.95 24.24 6.49
C GLY A 68 -14.69 25.46 5.92
N LEU A 69 -16.01 25.34 5.67
CA LEU A 69 -16.83 26.49 5.28
C LEU A 69 -16.99 27.51 6.42
N PHE A 70 -16.86 27.08 7.67
CA PHE A 70 -16.96 27.90 8.87
C PHE A 70 -15.58 28.47 9.31
N TRP A 71 -14.47 27.98 8.72
CA TRP A 71 -13.09 28.37 9.08
C TRP A 71 -12.48 29.43 8.15
N ARG A 72 -13.31 30.16 7.39
CA ARG A 72 -12.87 31.07 6.32
C ARG A 72 -12.00 32.25 6.78
N ASN A 73 -12.13 32.66 8.04
CA ASN A 73 -11.37 33.78 8.60
C ASN A 73 -9.99 33.40 9.14
N ARG A 74 -9.53 32.19 8.83
CA ARG A 74 -8.22 31.67 9.25
C ARG A 74 -7.33 31.41 8.05
N LYS A 75 -6.02 31.50 8.21
CA LYS A 75 -5.02 31.01 7.25
C LYS A 75 -5.02 29.48 7.29
N LEU A 76 -6.08 28.86 6.80
CA LEU A 76 -6.30 27.41 6.90
C LEU A 76 -6.64 26.81 5.54
N ALA A 77 -5.99 25.68 5.21
CA ALA A 77 -6.30 24.85 4.06
C ALA A 77 -6.74 23.45 4.48
N CYS A 78 -7.84 22.96 3.91
CA CYS A 78 -8.30 21.59 4.07
C CYS A 78 -7.77 20.73 2.92
N VAL A 79 -7.18 19.59 3.26
CA VAL A 79 -6.60 18.62 2.32
C VAL A 79 -7.19 17.25 2.62
N ALA A 80 -7.34 16.39 1.62
CA ALA A 80 -7.88 15.06 1.80
C ALA A 80 -7.02 13.99 1.14
N HIS A 81 -6.64 12.96 1.89
CA HIS A 81 -6.09 11.73 1.35
C HIS A 81 -7.19 10.84 0.75
N ARG A 82 -6.84 10.08 -0.32
CA ARG A 82 -7.75 9.11 -0.93
C ARG A 82 -7.02 7.85 -1.38
N GLY A 83 -7.38 6.73 -0.75
CA GLY A 83 -6.83 5.40 -1.06
C GLY A 83 -7.82 4.43 -1.72
N VAL A 84 -8.92 4.94 -2.32
CA VAL A 84 -9.97 4.09 -2.90
C VAL A 84 -10.30 4.50 -4.34
N ILE A 85 -10.50 3.51 -5.21
CA ILE A 85 -10.65 3.69 -6.67
C ILE A 85 -12.10 3.64 -7.18
N TYR A 86 -13.09 3.51 -6.31
CA TYR A 86 -14.48 3.64 -6.72
C TYR A 86 -14.93 5.10 -6.77
N ARG A 87 -15.88 5.42 -7.66
CA ARG A 87 -16.47 6.77 -7.77
C ARG A 87 -17.21 7.13 -6.48
N PRO A 88 -17.05 8.37 -5.98
CA PRO A 88 -17.81 8.82 -4.82
C PRO A 88 -19.31 8.95 -5.18
N GLY A 89 -20.19 8.41 -4.32
CA GLY A 89 -21.64 8.59 -4.51
C GLY A 89 -22.13 10.01 -4.20
N ASN A 90 -21.35 10.81 -3.45
CA ASN A 90 -21.63 12.22 -3.17
C ASN A 90 -20.46 13.08 -3.65
N PRO A 91 -20.64 13.94 -4.68
CA PRO A 91 -19.60 14.82 -5.20
C PRO A 91 -19.35 16.08 -4.36
N LEU A 92 -20.29 16.50 -3.51
CA LEU A 92 -20.24 17.79 -2.81
C LEU A 92 -18.94 18.02 -2.02
N PRO A 93 -18.36 17.05 -1.31
CA PRO A 93 -17.08 17.25 -0.63
C PRO A 93 -15.93 17.62 -1.59
N TYR A 94 -15.97 17.10 -2.83
CA TYR A 94 -14.93 17.34 -3.86
C TYR A 94 -15.07 18.71 -4.55
N LEU A 95 -16.27 19.27 -4.52
CA LEU A 95 -16.59 20.61 -5.05
C LEU A 95 -16.47 21.70 -3.98
N SER A 96 -16.31 21.32 -2.71
CA SER A 96 -16.24 22.29 -1.61
C SER A 96 -15.10 23.31 -1.82
N PRO A 97 -15.36 24.63 -1.66
CA PRO A 97 -14.32 25.64 -1.77
C PRO A 97 -13.33 25.62 -0.60
N SER A 98 -13.68 24.97 0.51
CA SER A 98 -12.77 24.77 1.64
C SER A 98 -11.68 23.75 1.35
N MET A 99 -11.97 22.75 0.51
CA MET A 99 -10.99 21.73 0.11
C MET A 99 -10.04 22.30 -0.93
N LYS A 100 -8.77 22.39 -0.60
CA LYS A 100 -7.72 22.95 -1.45
C LYS A 100 -7.00 21.90 -2.28
N ALA A 101 -6.79 20.70 -1.71
CA ALA A 101 -6.16 19.58 -2.42
C ALA A 101 -6.79 18.23 -2.05
N PHE A 102 -6.76 17.32 -3.01
CA PHE A 102 -7.05 15.90 -2.83
C PHE A 102 -5.81 15.11 -3.23
N LEU A 103 -5.41 14.19 -2.37
CA LEU A 103 -4.19 13.40 -2.48
C LEU A 103 -4.53 11.92 -2.71
N PRO A 104 -4.91 11.53 -3.94
CA PRO A 104 -5.06 10.12 -4.28
C PRO A 104 -3.70 9.42 -4.27
N ASN A 105 -3.66 8.17 -3.80
CA ASN A 105 -2.43 7.39 -3.72
C ASN A 105 -2.07 6.67 -5.04
N SER A 106 -2.86 6.87 -6.11
CA SER A 106 -2.59 6.36 -7.46
C SER A 106 -3.36 7.16 -8.51
N GLU A 107 -2.92 7.09 -9.76
CA GLU A 107 -3.66 7.66 -10.89
C GLU A 107 -5.05 7.02 -11.05
N ALA A 108 -5.18 5.73 -10.71
CA ALA A 108 -6.49 5.06 -10.70
C ALA A 108 -7.44 5.72 -9.69
N CYS A 109 -6.96 6.08 -8.49
CA CYS A 109 -7.74 6.86 -7.53
C CYS A 109 -8.04 8.28 -8.02
N ALA A 110 -7.09 8.94 -8.68
CA ALA A 110 -7.27 10.27 -9.26
C ALA A 110 -8.36 10.25 -10.34
N ARG A 111 -8.32 9.27 -11.25
CA ARG A 111 -9.37 9.07 -12.26
C ARG A 111 -10.76 8.86 -11.65
N ALA A 112 -10.85 8.18 -10.51
CA ALA A 112 -12.13 7.93 -9.85
C ALA A 112 -12.84 9.21 -9.36
N ILE A 113 -12.11 10.30 -9.10
CA ILE A 113 -12.65 11.58 -8.64
C ILE A 113 -12.60 12.69 -9.69
N SER A 114 -11.92 12.50 -10.81
CA SER A 114 -11.71 13.54 -11.84
C SER A 114 -13.01 14.06 -12.48
N TRP A 115 -14.09 13.29 -12.39
CA TRP A 115 -15.41 13.72 -12.90
C TRP A 115 -16.09 14.78 -12.01
N CYS A 116 -15.71 14.87 -10.72
CA CYS A 116 -16.34 15.78 -9.74
C CYS A 116 -15.34 16.67 -9.00
N CYS A 117 -14.03 16.48 -9.22
CA CYS A 117 -12.99 17.29 -8.58
C CYS A 117 -12.22 18.07 -9.64
N PRO A 118 -12.02 19.38 -9.47
CA PRO A 118 -11.19 20.17 -10.37
C PRO A 118 -9.76 19.61 -10.46
N LYS A 119 -9.23 19.46 -11.67
CA LYS A 119 -7.92 18.82 -11.91
C LYS A 119 -6.79 19.48 -11.12
N HIS A 120 -6.78 20.80 -10.99
CA HIS A 120 -5.76 21.55 -10.27
C HIS A 120 -5.73 21.27 -8.76
N LYS A 121 -6.76 20.61 -8.21
CA LYS A 121 -6.81 20.17 -6.80
C LYS A 121 -6.37 18.71 -6.61
N ILE A 122 -6.09 17.98 -7.67
CA ILE A 122 -5.74 16.56 -7.61
C ILE A 122 -4.23 16.42 -7.73
N HIS A 123 -3.58 15.89 -6.69
CA HIS A 123 -2.15 15.64 -6.64
C HIS A 123 -1.91 14.18 -6.23
N VAL A 124 -1.40 13.36 -7.14
CA VAL A 124 -1.16 11.95 -6.84
C VAL A 124 0.08 11.78 -5.98
N ILE A 125 -0.09 11.22 -4.78
CA ILE A 125 1.00 10.89 -3.86
C ILE A 125 0.84 9.43 -3.43
N PRO A 126 1.63 8.50 -3.97
CA PRO A 126 1.67 7.12 -3.51
C PRO A 126 2.04 7.00 -2.03
N ASN A 127 1.69 5.87 -1.41
CA ASN A 127 2.05 5.61 -0.02
C ASN A 127 3.58 5.63 0.16
N GLY A 128 4.04 6.17 1.29
CA GLY A 128 5.41 6.03 1.75
C GLY A 128 5.57 4.75 2.57
N ILE A 129 6.61 3.98 2.30
CA ILE A 129 6.94 2.78 3.06
C ILE A 129 8.09 3.10 4.01
N PRO A 130 7.94 2.90 5.32
CA PRO A 130 9.00 3.11 6.29
C PRO A 130 10.18 2.14 6.09
N ASP A 131 11.38 2.53 6.49
CA ASP A 131 12.60 1.74 6.31
C ASP A 131 12.58 0.45 7.12
N ASP A 132 12.00 0.46 8.32
CA ASP A 132 11.86 -0.72 9.18
C ASP A 132 11.04 -1.85 8.53
N ARG A 133 10.19 -1.52 7.54
CA ARG A 133 9.42 -2.50 6.77
C ARG A 133 10.20 -3.16 5.63
N VAL A 134 11.35 -2.65 5.27
CA VAL A 134 12.17 -3.13 4.13
C VAL A 134 13.60 -3.48 4.53
N ILE A 135 13.97 -3.26 5.79
CA ILE A 135 15.26 -3.70 6.34
C ILE A 135 15.06 -5.05 7.02
N PRO A 136 15.70 -6.14 6.52
CA PRO A 136 15.61 -7.45 7.14
C PRO A 136 16.23 -7.45 8.53
N THR A 137 15.68 -8.26 9.43
CA THR A 137 16.18 -8.41 10.81
C THR A 137 17.02 -9.65 11.01
N ARG A 138 16.95 -10.62 10.09
CA ARG A 138 17.69 -11.87 10.11
C ARG A 138 18.45 -12.07 8.79
N PRO A 139 19.59 -12.79 8.78
CA PRO A 139 20.32 -13.07 7.55
C PRO A 139 19.54 -14.00 6.62
N ALA A 140 19.68 -13.79 5.29
CA ALA A 140 18.99 -14.58 4.26
C ALA A 140 19.25 -16.08 4.38
N SER A 141 20.48 -16.49 4.71
CA SER A 141 20.85 -17.90 4.93
C SER A 141 20.06 -18.56 6.06
N ALA A 142 19.80 -17.84 7.15
CA ALA A 142 19.01 -18.37 8.25
C ALA A 142 17.54 -18.58 7.86
N ILE A 143 16.98 -17.70 7.04
CA ILE A 143 15.61 -17.86 6.51
C ILE A 143 15.54 -19.04 5.54
N LYS A 144 16.48 -19.17 4.61
CA LYS A 144 16.54 -20.32 3.69
C LYS A 144 16.67 -21.63 4.43
N GLN A 145 17.53 -21.69 5.45
CA GLN A 145 17.71 -22.88 6.29
C GLN A 145 16.42 -23.23 7.05
N GLU A 146 15.76 -22.26 7.68
CA GLU A 146 14.49 -22.46 8.40
C GLU A 146 13.39 -23.02 7.48
N LEU A 147 13.39 -22.58 6.22
CA LEU A 147 12.40 -22.99 5.22
C LEU A 147 12.81 -24.25 4.44
N ASP A 148 13.94 -24.84 4.72
CA ASP A 148 14.50 -25.95 3.96
C ASP A 148 14.52 -25.65 2.46
N ILE A 149 15.11 -24.50 2.10
CA ILE A 149 15.29 -24.03 0.72
C ILE A 149 16.79 -24.01 0.39
N PRO A 150 17.23 -24.69 -0.69
CA PRO A 150 18.63 -24.66 -1.12
C PRO A 150 19.11 -23.23 -1.42
N GLU A 151 20.39 -22.95 -1.13
CA GLU A 151 20.98 -21.61 -1.28
C GLU A 151 20.82 -21.03 -2.68
N GLN A 152 20.93 -21.85 -3.72
CA GLN A 152 20.87 -21.43 -5.12
C GLN A 152 19.46 -21.59 -5.76
N ALA A 153 18.46 -21.96 -4.94
CA ALA A 153 17.11 -22.15 -5.47
C ALA A 153 16.49 -20.82 -5.92
N LEU A 154 15.79 -20.85 -7.02
CA LEU A 154 14.93 -19.74 -7.49
C LEU A 154 13.71 -19.64 -6.56
N ILE A 155 13.42 -18.43 -6.08
CA ILE A 155 12.36 -18.18 -5.10
C ILE A 155 11.41 -17.09 -5.61
N PHE A 156 10.15 -17.47 -5.77
CA PHE A 156 9.04 -16.53 -5.92
C PHE A 156 8.43 -16.26 -4.54
N THR A 157 8.13 -14.99 -4.25
CA THR A 157 7.51 -14.62 -2.97
C THR A 157 6.19 -13.88 -3.19
N TYR A 158 5.18 -14.28 -2.44
CA TYR A 158 3.88 -13.62 -2.31
C TYR A 158 3.72 -13.10 -0.88
N VAL A 159 3.10 -11.91 -0.75
CA VAL A 159 2.72 -11.35 0.56
C VAL A 159 1.28 -10.89 0.52
N GLY A 160 0.44 -11.48 1.37
CA GLY A 160 -0.98 -11.10 1.46
C GLY A 160 -1.75 -12.01 2.41
N ASN A 161 -2.94 -11.58 2.82
CA ASN A 161 -3.84 -12.34 3.67
C ASN A 161 -4.68 -13.36 2.87
N ASN A 162 -5.50 -14.14 3.59
CA ASN A 162 -6.33 -15.21 3.01
C ASN A 162 -7.61 -14.72 2.31
N ASN A 163 -7.77 -13.42 2.07
CA ASN A 163 -8.91 -12.91 1.31
C ASN A 163 -8.89 -13.50 -0.11
N PRO A 164 -9.99 -14.12 -0.59
CA PRO A 164 -10.06 -14.71 -1.94
C PRO A 164 -9.69 -13.74 -3.06
N ALA A 165 -9.91 -12.44 -2.83
CA ALA A 165 -9.54 -11.38 -3.76
C ALA A 165 -8.02 -11.20 -3.95
N LYS A 166 -7.19 -11.78 -3.07
CA LYS A 166 -5.72 -11.69 -3.16
C LYS A 166 -5.10 -12.73 -4.12
N GLY A 167 -5.91 -13.64 -4.67
CA GLY A 167 -5.52 -14.51 -5.78
C GLY A 167 -4.57 -15.66 -5.40
N ILE A 168 -4.62 -16.16 -4.15
CA ILE A 168 -3.79 -17.28 -3.69
C ILE A 168 -4.07 -18.53 -4.52
N GLU A 169 -5.34 -18.90 -4.70
CA GLU A 169 -5.72 -20.10 -5.46
C GLU A 169 -5.24 -20.08 -6.93
N PRO A 170 -5.47 -19.01 -7.72
CA PRO A 170 -4.88 -18.90 -9.06
C PRO A 170 -3.34 -18.96 -9.05
N LEU A 171 -2.68 -18.39 -8.05
CA LEU A 171 -1.23 -18.43 -7.93
C LEU A 171 -0.73 -19.88 -7.73
N LEU A 172 -1.34 -20.64 -6.82
CA LEU A 172 -0.95 -22.06 -6.59
C LEU A 172 -1.17 -22.91 -7.83
N LYS A 173 -2.30 -22.72 -8.54
CA LYS A 173 -2.59 -23.40 -9.80
C LYS A 173 -1.57 -23.03 -10.89
N ALA A 174 -1.28 -21.75 -11.05
CA ALA A 174 -0.29 -21.26 -12.02
C ALA A 174 1.12 -21.80 -11.72
N PHE A 175 1.52 -21.79 -10.44
CA PHE A 175 2.83 -22.30 -10.01
C PHE A 175 2.97 -23.81 -10.27
N SER A 176 1.92 -24.60 -10.00
CA SER A 176 1.86 -26.02 -10.34
C SER A 176 1.98 -26.24 -11.85
N SER A 177 1.19 -25.52 -12.65
CA SER A 177 1.20 -25.66 -14.11
C SER A 177 2.49 -25.18 -14.76
N ALA A 178 3.23 -24.29 -14.12
CA ALA A 178 4.50 -23.78 -14.62
C ALA A 178 5.62 -24.81 -14.57
N CYS A 179 5.51 -25.85 -13.73
CA CYS A 179 6.48 -26.95 -13.59
C CYS A 179 7.92 -26.48 -13.40
N LEU A 180 8.13 -25.48 -12.54
CA LEU A 180 9.43 -24.83 -12.33
C LEU A 180 10.28 -25.58 -11.29
N ASP A 181 11.59 -25.60 -11.49
CA ASP A 181 12.54 -25.89 -10.41
C ASP A 181 12.76 -24.64 -9.55
N ALA A 182 11.72 -24.27 -8.81
CA ALA A 182 11.66 -23.06 -7.99
C ALA A 182 10.87 -23.34 -6.72
N TYR A 183 10.99 -22.44 -5.76
CA TYR A 183 10.19 -22.40 -4.53
C TYR A 183 9.22 -21.23 -4.57
N LEU A 184 8.06 -21.43 -3.92
CA LEU A 184 7.07 -20.36 -3.71
C LEU A 184 6.93 -20.12 -2.19
N VAL A 185 7.37 -18.96 -1.72
CA VAL A 185 7.22 -18.51 -0.33
C VAL A 185 6.02 -17.59 -0.22
N MET A 186 5.05 -17.93 0.63
CA MET A 186 3.78 -17.22 0.75
C MET A 186 3.59 -16.71 2.18
N VAL A 187 3.81 -15.41 2.37
CA VAL A 187 3.71 -14.73 3.67
C VAL A 187 2.28 -14.21 3.88
N GLY A 188 1.71 -14.50 5.06
CA GLY A 188 0.34 -14.17 5.43
C GLY A 188 -0.70 -15.19 4.96
N ALA A 189 -0.27 -16.24 4.25
CA ALA A 189 -1.11 -17.36 3.86
C ALA A 189 -1.23 -18.39 5.00
N ASN A 190 -2.47 -18.71 5.42
CA ASN A 190 -2.70 -19.70 6.47
C ASN A 190 -2.42 -21.12 5.96
N PRO A 191 -1.46 -21.86 6.57
CA PRO A 191 -1.15 -23.22 6.16
C PRO A 191 -2.37 -24.15 6.16
N ASP A 192 -3.21 -24.12 7.18
CA ASP A 192 -4.38 -25.01 7.31
C ASP A 192 -5.38 -24.85 6.15
N LEU A 193 -5.45 -23.66 5.57
CA LEU A 193 -6.34 -23.41 4.43
C LEU A 193 -5.76 -23.86 3.08
N TRP A 194 -4.44 -23.74 2.90
CA TRP A 194 -3.84 -23.86 1.58
C TRP A 194 -3.00 -25.13 1.37
N LEU A 195 -2.56 -25.80 2.45
CA LEU A 195 -1.83 -27.07 2.34
C LEU A 195 -2.62 -28.16 1.59
N PRO A 196 -3.95 -28.35 1.84
CA PRO A 196 -4.71 -29.36 1.11
C PRO A 196 -4.73 -29.11 -0.42
N LEU A 197 -4.75 -27.87 -0.86
CA LEU A 197 -4.66 -27.53 -2.27
C LEU A 197 -3.26 -27.79 -2.83
N CYS A 198 -2.20 -27.48 -2.06
CA CYS A 198 -0.81 -27.78 -2.44
C CYS A 198 -0.59 -29.30 -2.62
N ASP A 199 -1.17 -30.11 -1.73
CA ASP A 199 -1.13 -31.58 -1.84
C ASP A 199 -1.85 -32.06 -3.10
N THR A 200 -3.06 -31.56 -3.37
CA THR A 200 -3.84 -31.87 -4.57
C THR A 200 -3.11 -31.51 -5.85
N LEU A 201 -2.37 -30.40 -5.84
CA LEU A 201 -1.62 -29.90 -7.00
C LEU A 201 -0.22 -30.52 -7.12
N GLY A 202 0.21 -31.37 -6.18
CA GLY A 202 1.53 -32.01 -6.17
C GLY A 202 2.72 -31.05 -5.98
N ILE A 203 2.50 -29.90 -5.34
CA ILE A 203 3.54 -28.85 -5.15
C ILE A 203 3.93 -28.62 -3.68
N ARG A 204 3.49 -29.51 -2.78
CA ARG A 204 3.73 -29.38 -1.34
C ARG A 204 5.19 -29.13 -0.99
N GLU A 205 6.11 -29.87 -1.62
CA GLU A 205 7.55 -29.81 -1.35
C GLU A 205 8.20 -28.50 -1.86
N LYS A 206 7.53 -27.77 -2.73
CA LYS A 206 8.04 -26.52 -3.33
C LYS A 206 7.36 -25.26 -2.77
N VAL A 207 6.33 -25.39 -1.92
CA VAL A 207 5.61 -24.24 -1.34
C VAL A 207 5.91 -24.13 0.15
N ARG A 208 6.19 -22.91 0.59
CA ARG A 208 6.39 -22.55 2.01
C ARG A 208 5.32 -21.55 2.41
N LEU A 209 4.39 -21.99 3.24
CA LEU A 209 3.30 -21.17 3.75
C LEU A 209 3.68 -20.60 5.11
N ILE A 210 3.87 -19.29 5.16
CA ILE A 210 4.19 -18.54 6.38
C ILE A 210 2.92 -17.86 6.84
N GLY A 211 2.50 -18.08 8.06
CA GLY A 211 1.38 -17.38 8.67
C GLY A 211 1.59 -15.86 8.73
N GLN A 212 0.74 -15.17 9.47
CA GLN A 212 0.92 -13.73 9.72
C GLN A 212 2.23 -13.45 10.44
N THR A 213 2.97 -12.46 9.96
CA THR A 213 4.21 -11.97 10.57
C THR A 213 4.40 -10.49 10.31
N GLU A 214 5.04 -9.81 11.25
CA GLU A 214 5.48 -8.42 11.08
C GLU A 214 6.81 -8.33 10.33
N ARG A 215 7.55 -9.45 10.21
CA ARG A 215 8.89 -9.54 9.60
C ARG A 215 8.83 -9.90 8.12
N VAL A 216 8.03 -9.19 7.35
CA VAL A 216 7.85 -9.45 5.91
C VAL A 216 9.15 -9.29 5.13
N SER A 217 9.98 -8.30 5.50
CA SER A 217 11.28 -8.06 4.86
C SER A 217 12.26 -9.23 4.95
N ASP A 218 12.21 -10.04 6.02
CA ASP A 218 13.04 -11.24 6.16
C ASP A 218 12.75 -12.28 5.07
N TYR A 219 11.53 -12.35 4.57
CA TYR A 219 11.12 -13.26 3.49
C TYR A 219 11.27 -12.63 2.10
N LEU A 220 11.11 -11.31 1.99
CA LEU A 220 11.33 -10.62 0.72
C LEU A 220 12.82 -10.60 0.33
N GLN A 221 13.75 -10.57 1.29
CA GLN A 221 15.19 -10.55 1.00
C GLN A 221 15.71 -11.82 0.31
N ILE A 222 15.01 -12.96 0.46
CA ILE A 222 15.40 -14.23 -0.16
C ILE A 222 14.73 -14.44 -1.52
N ALA A 223 13.86 -13.54 -1.96
CA ALA A 223 13.10 -13.65 -3.18
C ALA A 223 13.91 -13.24 -4.42
N ASP A 224 13.76 -13.99 -5.51
CA ASP A 224 14.23 -13.61 -6.85
C ASP A 224 13.18 -12.84 -7.62
N ALA A 225 11.89 -13.01 -7.28
CA ALA A 225 10.79 -12.24 -7.84
C ALA A 225 9.60 -12.18 -6.87
N PHE A 226 8.87 -11.08 -6.92
CA PHE A 226 7.64 -10.89 -6.15
C PHE A 226 6.40 -11.09 -7.04
N VAL A 227 5.40 -11.84 -6.53
CA VAL A 227 4.17 -12.12 -7.26
C VAL A 227 2.98 -11.48 -6.58
N PHE A 228 2.21 -10.69 -7.34
CA PHE A 228 1.02 -9.98 -6.86
C PHE A 228 -0.20 -10.33 -7.73
N PRO A 229 -0.87 -11.47 -7.47
CA PRO A 229 -1.95 -12.01 -8.32
C PRO A 229 -3.35 -11.50 -7.92
N SER A 230 -3.43 -10.33 -7.29
CA SER A 230 -4.71 -9.79 -6.78
C SER A 230 -5.76 -9.68 -7.87
N LYS A 231 -7.02 -10.07 -7.54
CA LYS A 231 -8.18 -9.96 -8.43
C LYS A 231 -8.93 -8.65 -8.26
N ASN A 232 -8.78 -8.02 -7.11
CA ASN A 232 -9.46 -6.78 -6.75
C ASN A 232 -8.64 -5.54 -7.10
N MET A 233 -9.35 -4.45 -7.29
CA MET A 233 -8.80 -3.14 -7.56
C MET A 233 -8.06 -2.57 -6.33
N ASP A 234 -6.82 -2.98 -6.14
CA ASP A 234 -5.91 -2.37 -5.17
C ASP A 234 -5.38 -1.03 -5.72
N SER A 235 -5.41 0.03 -4.92
CA SER A 235 -5.00 1.35 -5.38
C SER A 235 -3.48 1.52 -5.40
N ALA A 236 -2.83 1.31 -4.26
CA ALA A 236 -1.38 1.32 -4.09
C ALA A 236 -1.02 0.31 -2.98
N PRO A 237 -0.91 -1.00 -3.32
CA PRO A 237 -0.70 -2.04 -2.31
C PRO A 237 0.69 -1.91 -1.67
N ASN A 238 0.73 -1.77 -0.34
CA ASN A 238 1.98 -1.57 0.40
C ASN A 238 2.97 -2.72 0.18
N THR A 239 2.50 -3.97 0.13
CA THR A 239 3.36 -5.14 -0.09
C THR A 239 4.08 -5.12 -1.44
N LEU A 240 3.43 -4.56 -2.48
CA LEU A 240 4.07 -4.34 -3.78
C LEU A 240 5.11 -3.22 -3.71
N LEU A 241 4.81 -2.14 -2.99
CA LEU A 241 5.77 -1.04 -2.77
C LEU A 241 6.98 -1.50 -1.93
N GLU A 242 6.76 -2.36 -0.92
CA GLU A 242 7.82 -2.99 -0.13
C GLU A 242 8.75 -3.85 -1.02
N ALA A 243 8.17 -4.72 -1.85
CA ALA A 243 8.94 -5.54 -2.79
C ALA A 243 9.76 -4.69 -3.77
N ILE A 244 9.19 -3.61 -4.30
CA ILE A 244 9.87 -2.67 -5.20
C ILE A 244 10.99 -1.92 -4.46
N ARG A 245 10.78 -1.48 -3.22
CA ARG A 245 11.83 -0.86 -2.42
C ARG A 245 13.00 -1.82 -2.13
N MET A 246 12.72 -3.10 -2.01
CA MET A 246 13.74 -4.14 -1.85
C MET A 246 14.37 -4.59 -3.19
N GLY A 247 14.03 -3.94 -4.31
CA GLY A 247 14.64 -4.20 -5.61
C GLY A 247 14.18 -5.48 -6.28
N LEU A 248 12.98 -6.00 -5.95
CA LEU A 248 12.49 -7.22 -6.56
C LEU A 248 11.83 -6.97 -7.92
N PRO A 249 12.09 -7.81 -8.92
CA PRO A 249 11.31 -7.84 -10.14
C PRO A 249 9.89 -8.35 -9.83
N ILE A 250 8.89 -7.89 -10.60
CA ILE A 250 7.48 -8.04 -10.27
C ILE A 250 6.76 -8.91 -11.31
N VAL A 251 5.92 -9.84 -10.86
CA VAL A 251 4.84 -10.44 -11.65
C VAL A 251 3.53 -10.02 -11.01
N ALA A 252 2.70 -9.23 -11.69
CA ALA A 252 1.51 -8.68 -11.07
C ALA A 252 0.29 -8.67 -11.99
N ALA A 253 -0.91 -8.77 -11.37
CA ALA A 253 -2.16 -8.60 -12.09
C ALA A 253 -2.43 -7.11 -12.39
N THR A 254 -3.01 -6.81 -13.55
CA THR A 254 -3.34 -5.45 -14.03
C THR A 254 -4.58 -4.89 -13.33
N VAL A 255 -4.51 -4.70 -12.01
CA VAL A 255 -5.63 -4.20 -11.19
C VAL A 255 -5.34 -2.82 -10.62
N GLY A 256 -6.32 -1.96 -10.62
CA GLY A 256 -6.28 -0.65 -9.96
C GLY A 256 -5.07 0.20 -10.34
N GLY A 257 -4.22 0.54 -9.36
CA GLY A 257 -2.99 1.31 -9.52
C GLY A 257 -1.73 0.46 -9.75
N VAL A 258 -1.85 -0.87 -9.76
CA VAL A 258 -0.70 -1.78 -9.92
C VAL A 258 0.08 -1.54 -11.23
N PRO A 259 -0.57 -1.31 -12.40
CA PRO A 259 0.18 -1.03 -13.63
C PRO A 259 1.07 0.22 -13.58
N GLU A 260 0.68 1.20 -12.77
CA GLU A 260 1.48 2.43 -12.59
C GLU A 260 2.75 2.15 -11.75
N ILE A 261 2.62 1.23 -10.80
CA ILE A 261 3.68 0.87 -9.85
C ILE A 261 4.65 -0.14 -10.47
N ALA A 262 4.13 -1.12 -11.22
CA ALA A 262 4.91 -2.21 -11.83
C ALA A 262 5.43 -1.89 -13.26
N GLN A 263 5.53 -0.61 -13.62
CA GLN A 263 5.95 -0.19 -14.95
C GLN A 263 7.47 -0.37 -15.18
N ASN A 264 7.87 -1.12 -16.19
CA ASN A 264 9.27 -1.39 -16.59
C ASN A 264 10.12 -2.16 -15.54
N ASN A 265 9.49 -2.82 -14.58
CA ASN A 265 10.17 -3.59 -13.55
C ASN A 265 9.60 -5.01 -13.37
N GLY A 266 8.89 -5.51 -14.39
CA GLY A 266 8.34 -6.86 -14.35
C GLY A 266 7.30 -7.12 -15.42
N LEU A 267 6.51 -8.17 -15.20
CA LEU A 267 5.46 -8.67 -16.08
C LEU A 267 4.08 -8.36 -15.51
N LEU A 268 3.19 -7.87 -16.36
CA LEU A 268 1.79 -7.61 -16.03
C LEU A 268 0.89 -8.64 -16.73
N VAL A 269 -0.03 -9.24 -15.98
CA VAL A 269 -0.98 -10.24 -16.46
C VAL A 269 -2.41 -9.79 -16.21
N PRO A 270 -3.41 -10.25 -17.00
CA PRO A 270 -4.81 -10.02 -16.68
C PRO A 270 -5.17 -10.60 -15.30
N PRO A 271 -6.06 -9.95 -14.53
CA PRO A 271 -6.52 -10.50 -13.27
C PRO A 271 -7.31 -11.82 -13.51
N ASP A 272 -7.15 -12.76 -12.58
CA ASP A 272 -7.82 -14.06 -12.61
C ASP A 272 -7.49 -14.96 -13.84
N ASP A 273 -6.44 -14.62 -14.58
CA ASP A 273 -5.93 -15.40 -15.71
C ASP A 273 -4.76 -16.29 -15.27
N THR A 274 -5.09 -17.53 -14.89
CA THR A 274 -4.11 -18.52 -14.42
C THR A 274 -3.10 -18.88 -15.50
N GLU A 275 -3.50 -18.95 -16.79
CA GLU A 275 -2.60 -19.28 -17.88
C GLU A 275 -1.59 -18.16 -18.15
N ALA A 276 -2.04 -16.89 -18.18
CA ALA A 276 -1.16 -15.76 -18.32
C ALA A 276 -0.17 -15.67 -17.15
N LEU A 277 -0.64 -15.95 -15.92
CA LEU A 277 0.22 -16.01 -14.73
C LEU A 277 1.25 -17.14 -14.84
N THR A 278 0.84 -18.32 -15.32
CA THR A 278 1.75 -19.46 -15.58
C THR A 278 2.87 -19.06 -16.55
N ARG A 279 2.52 -18.48 -17.70
CA ARG A 279 3.52 -18.01 -18.68
C ARG A 279 4.45 -16.93 -18.10
N ALA A 280 3.91 -16.02 -17.31
CA ALA A 280 4.72 -14.98 -16.68
C ALA A 280 5.71 -15.54 -15.64
N LEU A 281 5.31 -16.55 -14.85
CA LEU A 281 6.21 -17.25 -13.94
C LEU A 281 7.33 -17.99 -14.70
N GLN A 282 7.00 -18.65 -15.81
CA GLN A 282 7.97 -19.34 -16.68
C GLN A 282 8.95 -18.35 -17.30
N GLU A 283 8.45 -17.23 -17.85
CA GLU A 283 9.30 -16.16 -18.42
C GLU A 283 10.20 -15.55 -17.35
N MET A 284 9.67 -15.27 -16.16
CA MET A 284 10.44 -14.74 -15.03
C MET A 284 11.52 -15.74 -14.58
N ALA A 285 11.26 -17.03 -14.61
CA ALA A 285 12.22 -18.08 -14.22
C ALA A 285 13.35 -18.26 -15.25
N SER A 286 13.04 -18.17 -16.52
CA SER A 286 13.95 -18.53 -17.62
C SER A 286 15.02 -17.50 -17.96
N ASP A 287 14.85 -16.22 -17.56
CA ASP A 287 15.76 -15.12 -17.94
C ASP A 287 16.34 -14.39 -16.70
N PRO A 288 17.50 -14.86 -16.18
CA PRO A 288 18.18 -14.22 -15.05
C PRO A 288 18.62 -12.78 -15.32
N GLU A 289 19.08 -12.49 -16.53
CA GLU A 289 19.54 -11.13 -16.87
C GLU A 289 18.38 -10.13 -16.87
N ARG A 290 17.24 -10.56 -17.38
CA ARG A 290 16.02 -9.74 -17.36
C ARG A 290 15.50 -9.53 -15.94
N ARG A 291 15.54 -10.57 -15.07
CA ARG A 291 15.23 -10.42 -13.63
C ARG A 291 16.14 -9.37 -12.99
N LYS A 292 17.43 -9.44 -13.24
CA LYS A 292 18.42 -8.48 -12.72
C LYS A 292 18.13 -7.04 -13.18
N LEU A 293 17.82 -6.87 -14.48
CA LEU A 293 17.44 -5.56 -15.04
C LEU A 293 16.19 -5.00 -14.36
N TRP A 294 15.15 -5.81 -14.23
CA TRP A 294 13.90 -5.40 -13.58
C TRP A 294 14.07 -5.14 -12.09
N GLY A 295 14.90 -5.93 -11.41
CA GLY A 295 15.27 -5.67 -10.01
C GLY A 295 15.98 -4.31 -9.85
N ALA A 296 16.91 -3.97 -10.72
CA ALA A 296 17.58 -2.66 -10.73
C ALA A 296 16.57 -1.51 -11.00
N ASN A 297 15.59 -1.73 -11.88
CA ASN A 297 14.53 -0.76 -12.14
C ASN A 297 13.63 -0.59 -10.91
N SER A 298 13.29 -1.68 -10.22
CA SER A 298 12.56 -1.65 -8.95
C SER A 298 13.32 -0.87 -7.90
N ALA A 299 14.60 -1.17 -7.67
CA ALA A 299 15.43 -0.49 -6.68
C ALA A 299 15.49 1.03 -6.91
N ARG A 300 15.69 1.46 -8.17
CA ARG A 300 15.70 2.88 -8.55
C ARG A 300 14.36 3.54 -8.26
N ARG A 301 13.27 2.89 -8.66
CA ARG A 301 11.90 3.38 -8.47
C ARG A 301 11.50 3.38 -6.99
N GLY A 302 11.95 2.38 -6.25
CA GLY A 302 11.68 2.20 -4.83
C GLY A 302 12.16 3.36 -3.95
N GLN A 303 13.21 4.06 -4.35
CA GLN A 303 13.70 5.24 -3.64
C GLN A 303 12.61 6.33 -3.52
N SER A 304 11.78 6.48 -4.55
CA SER A 304 10.68 7.43 -4.52
C SER A 304 9.53 7.03 -3.59
N TYR A 305 9.47 5.79 -3.14
CA TYR A 305 8.43 5.30 -2.22
C TYR A 305 8.87 5.29 -0.75
N SER A 306 9.99 5.91 -0.38
CA SER A 306 10.33 6.12 1.04
C SER A 306 9.41 7.13 1.69
N VAL A 307 9.25 7.05 3.02
CA VAL A 307 8.47 8.03 3.79
C VAL A 307 9.03 9.43 3.58
N GLU A 308 10.37 9.58 3.60
CA GLU A 308 11.05 10.86 3.43
C GLU A 308 10.74 11.51 2.08
N ALA A 309 10.82 10.73 1.00
CA ALA A 309 10.49 11.21 -0.34
C ALA A 309 9.02 11.67 -0.44
N ARG A 310 8.11 10.91 0.19
CA ARG A 310 6.67 11.28 0.21
C ARG A 310 6.39 12.48 1.09
N CYS A 311 7.07 12.62 2.24
CA CYS A 311 6.96 13.81 3.08
C CYS A 311 7.40 15.08 2.36
N VAL A 312 8.52 15.04 1.62
CA VAL A 312 8.99 16.18 0.82
C VAL A 312 7.96 16.60 -0.24
N GLU A 313 7.31 15.64 -0.92
CA GLU A 313 6.23 15.95 -1.86
C GLU A 313 4.99 16.53 -1.18
N LEU A 314 4.61 15.95 -0.06
CA LEU A 314 3.46 16.38 0.73
C LEU A 314 3.66 17.81 1.24
N GLU A 315 4.84 18.15 1.76
CA GLU A 315 5.19 19.50 2.20
C GLU A 315 5.08 20.53 1.08
N LYS A 316 5.56 20.21 -0.13
CA LYS A 316 5.42 21.10 -1.30
C LYS A 316 3.96 21.41 -1.59
N ILE A 317 3.08 20.41 -1.49
CA ILE A 317 1.63 20.63 -1.69
C ILE A 317 1.07 21.47 -0.56
N TYR A 318 1.41 21.20 0.69
CA TYR A 318 0.97 22.01 1.83
C TYR A 318 1.33 23.48 1.66
N HIS A 319 2.57 23.78 1.27
CA HIS A 319 2.99 25.15 0.99
C HIS A 319 2.25 25.80 -0.19
N SER A 320 1.88 25.02 -1.20
CA SER A 320 1.18 25.55 -2.38
C SER A 320 -0.30 25.88 -2.13
N VAL A 321 -0.91 25.35 -1.07
CA VAL A 321 -2.33 25.52 -0.77
C VAL A 321 -2.60 26.47 0.42
N LEU A 322 -1.57 26.86 1.15
CA LEU A 322 -1.61 27.91 2.19
C LEU A 322 -1.45 29.29 1.60
#